data_90ce02b3e5d6c9a35757d24b8400413a
#
_entry.id   90ce02b3e5d6c9a35757d24b8400413a
#
_cell.length_a   1.000
_cell.length_b   1.000
_cell.length_c   1.000
_cell.angle_alpha   90.00
_cell.angle_beta   90.00
_cell.angle_gamma   90.00
#
_symmetry.space_group_name_H-M   'P 1'
#
loop_
_entity.id
_entity.type
_entity.pdbx_description
1 polymer ?
#
loop_
_entity_poly.entity_id
_entity_poly.type
_entity_poly.pdbx_seq_one_letter_code
_entity_poly.pdbx_strand_id
1 'polypeptide(L)'
;MGYIAELPFNFSILDVHMWYIYLLIGLYLYLPIFSAWVEKASEKAKLWFLAVWGVTLLIPYYNEFVAQYLWGTCSWNSFGMLYYFAGFNGYLLLGHYLRNHDWTGRQAALIGVPMFVVGYAVTFFGFRHMTALPDFTDEMLELFFTYCSLNVVMMTIPVFMWAKRVNIRSERMIKALSNLTLCGFGVYMIHYFFTGPSVVLMRAAGVPLCLQIPVAAVVAFGVSWFLVAMAYRCFGKKTKWVMG
;
A
#
# COMPACT_ATOMS: atom_id res chain seq x y z
N MET A 1 23.36 24.52 -1.57
CA MET A 1 22.54 25.21 -2.61
C MET A 1 21.85 24.22 -3.59
N GLY A 2 22.30 22.97 -3.73
CA GLY A 2 21.69 22.00 -4.66
C GLY A 2 20.24 21.63 -4.40
N TYR A 3 19.85 21.45 -3.14
CA TYR A 3 18.50 20.98 -2.77
C TYR A 3 17.35 21.93 -3.18
N ILE A 4 17.55 23.25 -3.17
CA ILE A 4 16.48 24.21 -3.52
C ILE A 4 16.15 24.16 -5.01
N ALA A 5 17.16 23.91 -5.87
CA ALA A 5 16.96 23.78 -7.32
C ALA A 5 16.23 22.50 -7.71
N GLU A 6 16.29 21.47 -6.87
CA GLU A 6 15.65 20.17 -7.10
C GLU A 6 14.20 20.12 -6.60
N LEU A 7 13.81 21.00 -5.65
CA LEU A 7 12.46 21.03 -5.07
C LEU A 7 11.31 21.03 -6.09
N PRO A 8 11.37 21.76 -7.23
CA PRO A 8 10.30 21.72 -8.22
C PRO A 8 10.11 20.34 -8.88
N PHE A 9 11.17 19.54 -8.92
CA PHE A 9 11.19 18.22 -9.57
C PHE A 9 11.14 17.09 -8.57
N ASN A 10 11.66 17.31 -7.37
CA ASN A 10 11.74 16.30 -6.33
C ASN A 10 11.45 16.93 -4.96
N PHE A 11 10.18 17.20 -4.68
CA PHE A 11 9.73 17.85 -3.45
C PHE A 11 9.84 16.96 -2.20
N SER A 12 10.13 15.66 -2.36
CA SER A 12 10.29 14.72 -1.24
C SER A 12 11.73 14.20 -1.08
N ILE A 13 12.71 14.96 -1.55
CA ILE A 13 14.12 14.52 -1.56
C ILE A 13 14.66 14.15 -0.16
N LEU A 14 14.09 14.73 0.90
CA LEU A 14 14.47 14.46 2.29
C LEU A 14 13.52 13.46 3.00
N ASP A 15 12.36 13.18 2.42
CA ASP A 15 11.29 12.43 3.07
C ASP A 15 10.92 11.20 2.26
N VAL A 16 11.67 10.13 2.46
CA VAL A 16 11.52 8.85 1.72
C VAL A 16 10.08 8.32 1.74
N HIS A 17 9.31 8.54 2.81
CA HIS A 17 7.92 8.10 2.91
C HIS A 17 6.96 8.81 1.93
N MET A 18 7.36 9.95 1.35
CA MET A 18 6.52 10.72 0.42
C MET A 18 6.48 10.14 -1.01
N TRP A 19 7.18 9.04 -1.29
CA TRP A 19 7.20 8.37 -2.61
C TRP A 19 5.79 8.07 -3.14
N TYR A 20 4.84 7.79 -2.24
CA TYR A 20 3.47 7.48 -2.63
C TYR A 20 2.74 8.65 -3.31
N ILE A 21 3.11 9.89 -3.02
CA ILE A 21 2.53 11.07 -3.69
C ILE A 21 2.89 11.08 -5.17
N TYR A 22 4.14 10.78 -5.51
CA TYR A 22 4.57 10.67 -6.91
C TYR A 22 3.85 9.55 -7.63
N LEU A 23 3.74 8.40 -6.96
CA LEU A 23 2.97 7.28 -7.47
C LEU A 23 1.51 7.67 -7.73
N LEU A 24 0.88 8.36 -6.78
CA LEU A 24 -0.51 8.78 -6.87
C LEU A 24 -0.71 9.77 -8.03
N ILE A 25 0.17 10.75 -8.19
CA ILE A 25 0.16 11.67 -9.34
C ILE A 25 0.24 10.88 -10.65
N GLY A 26 1.19 9.96 -10.75
CA GLY A 26 1.33 9.09 -11.93
C GLY A 26 0.08 8.29 -12.24
N LEU A 27 -0.56 7.70 -11.23
CA LEU A 27 -1.82 6.98 -11.38
C LEU A 27 -2.97 7.91 -11.83
N TYR A 28 -3.07 9.12 -11.28
CA TYR A 28 -4.08 10.09 -11.73
C TYR A 28 -3.88 10.54 -13.18
N LEU A 29 -2.65 10.72 -13.62
CA LEU A 29 -2.34 11.00 -15.03
C LEU A 29 -2.69 9.82 -15.95
N TYR A 30 -2.52 8.60 -15.47
CA TYR A 30 -2.83 7.38 -16.22
C TYR A 30 -4.33 7.04 -16.24
N LEU A 31 -5.06 7.41 -15.19
CA LEU A 31 -6.46 7.03 -14.96
C LEU A 31 -7.41 7.37 -16.12
N PRO A 32 -7.36 8.55 -16.80
CA PRO A 32 -8.25 8.85 -17.90
C PRO A 32 -8.13 7.86 -19.07
N ILE A 33 -6.91 7.43 -19.38
CA ILE A 33 -6.63 6.47 -20.45
C ILE A 33 -7.12 5.08 -20.03
N PHE A 34 -6.76 4.66 -18.83
CA PHE A 34 -7.06 3.33 -18.32
C PHE A 34 -8.54 3.12 -18.06
N SER A 35 -9.24 4.13 -17.51
CA SER A 35 -10.69 4.05 -17.27
C SER A 35 -11.49 3.92 -18.56
N ALA A 36 -11.10 4.62 -19.63
CA ALA A 36 -11.74 4.50 -20.94
C ALA A 36 -11.61 3.08 -21.52
N TRP A 37 -10.46 2.42 -21.30
CA TRP A 37 -10.29 1.02 -21.66
C TRP A 37 -11.13 0.10 -20.77
N VAL A 38 -11.09 0.28 -19.44
CA VAL A 38 -11.84 -0.56 -18.47
C VAL A 38 -13.35 -0.49 -18.74
N GLU A 39 -13.87 0.67 -19.13
CA GLU A 39 -15.29 0.84 -19.45
C GLU A 39 -15.74 0.02 -20.67
N LYS A 40 -14.88 -0.08 -21.69
CA LYS A 40 -15.19 -0.76 -22.96
C LYS A 40 -14.69 -2.22 -23.01
N ALA A 41 -13.75 -2.59 -22.15
CA ALA A 41 -13.16 -3.93 -22.17
C ALA A 41 -14.15 -4.99 -21.71
N SER A 42 -14.13 -6.15 -22.39
CA SER A 42 -14.88 -7.34 -21.95
C SER A 42 -14.35 -7.85 -20.62
N GLU A 43 -15.18 -8.56 -19.85
CA GLU A 43 -14.77 -9.20 -18.60
C GLU A 43 -13.60 -10.17 -18.82
N LYS A 44 -13.58 -10.86 -19.95
CA LYS A 44 -12.48 -11.75 -20.34
C LYS A 44 -11.16 -10.97 -20.51
N ALA A 45 -11.20 -9.78 -21.13
CA ALA A 45 -10.01 -8.95 -21.32
C ALA A 45 -9.49 -8.41 -19.97
N LYS A 46 -10.38 -8.02 -19.05
CA LYS A 46 -10.03 -7.59 -17.69
C LYS A 46 -9.37 -8.71 -16.90
N LEU A 47 -9.96 -9.91 -16.94
CA LEU A 47 -9.39 -11.09 -16.27
C LEU A 47 -8.06 -11.50 -16.87
N TRP A 48 -7.90 -11.40 -18.20
CA TRP A 48 -6.62 -11.64 -18.86
C TRP A 48 -5.54 -10.67 -18.39
N PHE A 49 -5.87 -9.38 -18.32
CA PHE A 49 -4.95 -8.37 -17.78
C PHE A 49 -4.55 -8.70 -16.33
N LEU A 50 -5.52 -9.02 -15.47
CA LEU A 50 -5.26 -9.38 -14.07
C LEU A 50 -4.41 -10.67 -13.95
N ALA A 51 -4.61 -11.65 -14.83
CA ALA A 51 -3.81 -12.87 -14.84
C ALA A 51 -2.35 -12.59 -15.21
N VAL A 52 -2.12 -11.78 -16.25
CA VAL A 52 -0.76 -11.38 -16.65
C VAL A 52 -0.12 -10.50 -15.57
N TRP A 53 -0.86 -9.56 -15.00
CA TRP A 53 -0.39 -8.79 -13.85
C TRP A 53 -0.03 -9.70 -12.67
N GLY A 54 -0.85 -10.71 -12.37
CA GLY A 54 -0.57 -11.71 -11.34
C GLY A 54 0.76 -12.42 -11.54
N VAL A 55 1.13 -12.71 -12.78
CA VAL A 55 2.46 -13.28 -13.11
C VAL A 55 3.57 -12.28 -12.79
N THR A 56 3.36 -10.97 -13.06
CA THR A 56 4.38 -9.96 -12.73
C THR A 56 4.69 -9.87 -11.23
N LEU A 57 3.74 -10.23 -10.36
CA LEU A 57 3.93 -10.24 -8.90
C LEU A 57 4.91 -11.32 -8.42
N LEU A 58 5.22 -12.29 -9.26
CA LEU A 58 6.19 -13.37 -8.98
C LEU A 58 7.61 -13.03 -9.45
N ILE A 59 7.77 -12.07 -10.36
CA ILE A 59 9.06 -11.74 -10.97
C ILE A 59 10.11 -11.33 -9.93
N PRO A 60 9.80 -10.50 -8.90
CA PRO A 60 10.79 -10.14 -7.88
C PRO A 60 11.36 -11.36 -7.15
N TYR A 61 10.53 -12.34 -6.81
CA TYR A 61 10.99 -13.58 -6.18
C TYR A 61 11.84 -14.43 -7.12
N TYR A 62 11.44 -14.52 -8.39
CA TYR A 62 12.19 -15.29 -9.37
C TYR A 62 13.57 -14.68 -9.57
N ASN A 63 13.66 -13.36 -9.69
CA ASN A 63 14.95 -12.67 -9.89
C ASN A 63 15.86 -12.82 -8.68
N GLU A 64 15.32 -12.90 -7.46
CA GLU A 64 16.10 -13.07 -6.24
C GLU A 64 16.59 -14.51 -6.06
N PHE A 65 15.71 -15.51 -6.25
CA PHE A 65 16.02 -16.88 -5.86
C PHE A 65 16.42 -17.81 -7.01
N VAL A 66 16.14 -17.48 -8.26
CA VAL A 66 16.30 -18.44 -9.38
C VAL A 66 17.29 -17.94 -10.41
N ALA A 67 17.03 -16.82 -11.07
CA ALA A 67 17.88 -16.28 -12.11
C ALA A 67 17.64 -14.81 -12.38
N GLN A 68 18.71 -14.08 -12.60
CA GLN A 68 18.64 -12.73 -13.14
C GLN A 68 18.26 -12.78 -14.64
N TYR A 69 17.64 -11.70 -15.14
CA TYR A 69 17.33 -11.51 -16.58
C TYR A 69 16.22 -12.40 -17.15
N LEU A 70 15.22 -12.76 -16.34
CA LEU A 70 14.02 -13.44 -16.81
C LEU A 70 13.29 -12.61 -17.89
N TRP A 71 13.03 -13.20 -19.05
CA TRP A 71 12.25 -12.59 -20.14
C TRP A 71 12.70 -11.18 -20.55
N GLY A 72 14.00 -10.94 -20.57
CA GLY A 72 14.58 -9.65 -20.95
C GLY A 72 14.58 -8.60 -19.86
N THR A 73 14.51 -9.00 -18.57
CA THR A 73 14.74 -8.09 -17.46
C THR A 73 16.15 -7.51 -17.53
N CYS A 74 16.28 -6.26 -17.17
CA CYS A 74 17.56 -5.51 -17.15
C CYS A 74 17.45 -4.36 -16.14
N SER A 75 18.53 -3.62 -15.93
CA SER A 75 18.62 -2.55 -14.93
C SER A 75 17.53 -1.47 -15.06
N TRP A 76 17.09 -1.14 -16.26
CA TRP A 76 16.03 -0.16 -16.52
C TRP A 76 14.63 -0.78 -16.70
N ASN A 77 14.54 -2.11 -16.78
CA ASN A 77 13.28 -2.85 -16.94
C ASN A 77 13.32 -4.16 -16.15
N SER A 78 12.92 -4.11 -14.90
CA SER A 78 12.89 -5.26 -13.99
C SER A 78 11.78 -6.27 -14.28
N PHE A 79 10.85 -5.98 -15.18
CA PHE A 79 9.71 -6.83 -15.53
C PHE A 79 9.80 -7.42 -16.95
N GLY A 80 10.88 -7.16 -17.69
CA GLY A 80 11.11 -7.68 -19.04
C GLY A 80 9.94 -7.45 -19.99
N MET A 81 9.51 -8.49 -20.71
CA MET A 81 8.39 -8.40 -21.65
C MET A 81 7.04 -8.09 -20.99
N LEU A 82 6.89 -8.26 -19.67
CA LEU A 82 5.66 -7.98 -18.94
C LEU A 82 5.60 -6.58 -18.33
N TYR A 83 6.55 -5.71 -18.65
CA TYR A 83 6.67 -4.35 -18.12
C TYR A 83 5.36 -3.55 -18.12
N TYR A 84 4.61 -3.59 -19.22
CA TYR A 84 3.36 -2.82 -19.38
C TYR A 84 2.20 -3.32 -18.51
N PHE A 85 2.31 -4.50 -17.95
CA PHE A 85 1.31 -5.07 -17.03
C PHE A 85 1.69 -4.91 -15.58
N ALA A 86 2.96 -4.61 -15.28
CA ALA A 86 3.47 -4.56 -13.92
C ALA A 86 3.05 -3.29 -13.16
N GLY A 87 3.20 -3.33 -11.85
CA GLY A 87 3.03 -2.17 -10.98
C GLY A 87 1.61 -1.95 -10.49
N PHE A 88 1.34 -0.72 -10.05
CA PHE A 88 0.10 -0.37 -9.33
C PHE A 88 -1.15 -0.24 -10.22
N ASN A 89 -0.99 -0.16 -11.53
CA ASN A 89 -2.11 -0.18 -12.49
C ASN A 89 -2.98 -1.45 -12.35
N GLY A 90 -2.37 -2.58 -12.00
CA GLY A 90 -3.11 -3.80 -11.70
C GLY A 90 -4.05 -3.67 -10.51
N TYR A 91 -3.68 -2.91 -9.47
CA TYR A 91 -4.56 -2.63 -8.33
C TYR A 91 -5.77 -1.77 -8.72
N LEU A 92 -5.63 -0.85 -9.69
CA LEU A 92 -6.78 -0.09 -10.20
C LEU A 92 -7.83 -1.02 -10.80
N LEU A 93 -7.38 -1.96 -11.66
CA LEU A 93 -8.28 -2.94 -12.27
C LEU A 93 -8.82 -3.94 -11.26
N LEU A 94 -7.97 -4.43 -10.36
CA LEU A 94 -8.38 -5.34 -9.29
C LEU A 94 -9.45 -4.71 -8.40
N GLY A 95 -9.26 -3.45 -7.99
CA GLY A 95 -10.25 -2.70 -7.20
C GLY A 95 -11.59 -2.54 -7.94
N HIS A 96 -11.54 -2.20 -9.23
CA HIS A 96 -12.73 -2.16 -10.08
C HIS A 96 -13.43 -3.52 -10.17
N TYR A 97 -12.67 -4.59 -10.40
CA TYR A 97 -13.21 -5.95 -10.47
C TYR A 97 -13.86 -6.38 -9.15
N LEU A 98 -13.16 -6.23 -8.03
CA LEU A 98 -13.66 -6.61 -6.70
C LEU A 98 -14.87 -5.76 -6.27
N ARG A 99 -14.95 -4.49 -6.70
CA ARG A 99 -16.11 -3.65 -6.45
C ARG A 99 -17.38 -4.21 -7.09
N ASN A 100 -17.27 -4.78 -8.29
CA ASN A 100 -18.40 -5.28 -9.08
C ASN A 100 -18.72 -6.77 -8.82
N HIS A 101 -17.90 -7.47 -8.04
CA HIS A 101 -18.10 -8.88 -7.72
C HIS A 101 -18.22 -9.06 -6.21
N ASP A 102 -19.27 -9.77 -5.79
CA ASP A 102 -19.54 -10.03 -4.38
C ASP A 102 -19.21 -11.47 -4.00
N TRP A 103 -18.57 -11.64 -2.86
CA TRP A 103 -18.38 -12.94 -2.24
C TRP A 103 -19.54 -13.24 -1.29
N THR A 104 -20.03 -14.48 -1.33
CA THR A 104 -20.88 -15.02 -0.28
C THR A 104 -20.12 -15.13 1.04
N GLY A 105 -20.84 -15.23 2.18
CA GLY A 105 -20.17 -15.42 3.48
C GLY A 105 -19.30 -16.67 3.51
N ARG A 106 -19.75 -17.75 2.83
CA ARG A 106 -18.97 -18.98 2.71
C ARG A 106 -17.69 -18.78 1.90
N GLN A 107 -17.74 -18.08 0.78
CA GLN A 107 -16.54 -17.76 -0.02
C GLN A 107 -15.57 -16.86 0.75
N ALA A 108 -16.08 -15.83 1.45
CA ALA A 108 -15.25 -14.96 2.27
C ALA A 108 -14.51 -15.73 3.37
N ALA A 109 -15.10 -16.80 3.92
CA ALA A 109 -14.46 -17.65 4.92
C ALA A 109 -13.54 -18.71 4.26
N LEU A 110 -14.05 -19.49 3.30
CA LEU A 110 -13.32 -20.65 2.77
C LEU A 110 -12.22 -20.27 1.77
N ILE A 111 -12.31 -19.14 1.11
CA ILE A 111 -11.29 -18.63 0.18
C ILE A 111 -10.49 -17.52 0.84
N GLY A 112 -11.18 -16.55 1.43
CA GLY A 112 -10.55 -15.37 1.98
C GLY A 112 -9.62 -15.65 3.17
N VAL A 113 -10.05 -16.49 4.13
CA VAL A 113 -9.22 -16.79 5.30
C VAL A 113 -7.95 -17.56 4.93
N PRO A 114 -8.00 -18.68 4.18
CA PRO A 114 -6.79 -19.38 3.75
C PRO A 114 -5.87 -18.48 2.90
N MET A 115 -6.44 -17.68 1.99
CA MET A 115 -5.68 -16.75 1.15
C MET A 115 -4.92 -15.73 1.97
N PHE A 116 -5.57 -15.12 2.98
CA PHE A 116 -4.94 -14.20 3.91
C PHE A 116 -3.85 -14.87 4.74
N VAL A 117 -4.13 -16.04 5.31
CA VAL A 117 -3.19 -16.79 6.14
C VAL A 117 -1.95 -17.20 5.36
N VAL A 118 -2.11 -17.69 4.13
CA VAL A 118 -0.97 -18.06 3.27
C VAL A 118 -0.16 -16.81 2.92
N GLY A 119 -0.80 -15.71 2.49
CA GLY A 119 -0.13 -14.44 2.21
C GLY A 119 0.67 -13.93 3.41
N TYR A 120 0.05 -13.94 4.59
CA TYR A 120 0.72 -13.55 5.84
C TYR A 120 1.88 -14.47 6.21
N ALA A 121 1.69 -15.78 6.06
CA ALA A 121 2.76 -16.74 6.35
C ALA A 121 3.97 -16.54 5.43
N VAL A 122 3.74 -16.31 4.13
CA VAL A 122 4.82 -16.00 3.18
C VAL A 122 5.54 -14.71 3.58
N THR A 123 4.80 -13.65 3.94
CA THR A 123 5.39 -12.40 4.43
C THR A 123 6.24 -12.63 5.68
N PHE A 124 5.67 -13.29 6.69
CA PHE A 124 6.32 -13.49 7.99
C PHE A 124 7.57 -14.38 7.89
N PHE A 125 7.42 -15.55 7.29
CA PHE A 125 8.53 -16.50 7.18
C PHE A 125 9.58 -16.04 6.17
N GLY A 126 9.17 -15.37 5.09
CA GLY A 126 10.09 -14.81 4.12
C GLY A 126 10.95 -13.70 4.72
N PHE A 127 10.32 -12.73 5.41
CA PHE A 127 11.04 -11.68 6.13
C PHE A 127 12.00 -12.27 7.17
N ARG A 128 11.53 -13.25 7.97
CA ARG A 128 12.38 -13.92 8.95
C ARG A 128 13.55 -14.67 8.31
N HIS A 129 13.35 -15.27 7.15
CA HIS A 129 14.41 -15.94 6.40
C HIS A 129 15.48 -14.93 5.96
N MET A 130 15.08 -13.81 5.37
CA MET A 130 16.00 -12.76 4.93
C MET A 130 16.80 -12.17 6.09
N THR A 131 16.17 -11.89 7.24
CA THR A 131 16.88 -11.38 8.43
C THR A 131 17.87 -12.38 9.04
N ALA A 132 17.81 -13.65 8.69
CA ALA A 132 18.74 -14.68 9.15
C ALA A 132 19.98 -14.81 8.26
N LEU A 133 20.00 -14.18 7.08
CA LEU A 133 21.16 -14.18 6.19
C LEU A 133 22.24 -13.23 6.73
N PRO A 134 23.53 -13.60 6.64
CA PRO A 134 24.62 -12.78 7.19
C PRO A 134 24.79 -11.43 6.48
N ASP A 135 24.50 -11.38 5.18
CA ASP A 135 24.72 -10.20 4.32
C ASP A 135 23.39 -9.69 3.73
N PHE A 136 22.34 -9.60 4.54
CA PHE A 136 21.05 -9.10 4.07
C PHE A 136 21.10 -7.59 3.75
N THR A 137 20.41 -7.19 2.69
CA THR A 137 20.21 -5.79 2.30
C THR A 137 18.80 -5.33 2.60
N ASP A 138 18.57 -4.02 2.67
CA ASP A 138 17.23 -3.46 2.86
C ASP A 138 16.27 -3.89 1.73
N GLU A 139 16.77 -4.00 0.49
CA GLU A 139 16.02 -4.47 -0.67
C GLU A 139 15.54 -5.92 -0.52
N MET A 140 16.41 -6.80 0.02
CA MET A 140 16.06 -8.20 0.33
C MET A 140 14.99 -8.27 1.43
N LEU A 141 15.06 -7.40 2.45
CA LEU A 141 14.05 -7.34 3.50
C LEU A 141 12.69 -6.89 2.95
N GLU A 142 12.69 -5.94 2.01
CA GLU A 142 11.47 -5.42 1.42
C GLU A 142 10.76 -6.41 0.48
N LEU A 143 11.48 -7.39 -0.05
CA LEU A 143 10.96 -8.36 -1.03
C LEU A 143 9.62 -8.99 -0.62
N PHE A 144 9.48 -9.37 0.66
CA PHE A 144 8.29 -10.07 1.18
C PHE A 144 7.17 -9.17 1.70
N PHE A 145 7.36 -7.85 1.70
CA PHE A 145 6.29 -6.90 2.05
C PHE A 145 6.12 -5.76 1.03
N THR A 146 6.83 -5.84 -0.09
CA THR A 146 6.61 -4.87 -1.18
C THR A 146 5.18 -4.95 -1.73
N TYR A 147 4.62 -3.79 -2.04
CA TYR A 147 3.19 -3.64 -2.36
C TYR A 147 2.74 -4.44 -3.58
N CYS A 148 3.60 -4.56 -4.59
CA CYS A 148 3.34 -5.33 -5.81
C CYS A 148 3.96 -6.73 -5.74
N SER A 149 3.69 -7.47 -4.66
CA SER A 149 4.06 -8.87 -4.49
C SER A 149 2.82 -9.75 -4.29
N LEU A 150 2.93 -11.02 -4.67
CA LEU A 150 1.78 -11.94 -4.68
C LEU A 150 1.18 -12.13 -3.28
N ASN A 151 2.01 -12.32 -2.26
CA ASN A 151 1.57 -12.50 -0.88
C ASN A 151 0.81 -11.27 -0.34
N VAL A 152 1.23 -10.04 -0.68
CA VAL A 152 0.55 -8.81 -0.28
C VAL A 152 -0.80 -8.70 -1.01
N VAL A 153 -0.88 -9.01 -2.30
CA VAL A 153 -2.14 -9.07 -3.04
C VAL A 153 -3.08 -10.14 -2.45
N MET A 154 -2.55 -11.32 -2.08
CA MET A 154 -3.32 -12.37 -1.42
C MET A 154 -3.89 -11.93 -0.07
N MET A 155 -3.25 -11.04 0.67
CA MET A 155 -3.82 -10.43 1.88
C MET A 155 -4.81 -9.30 1.56
N THR A 156 -4.54 -8.52 0.54
CA THR A 156 -5.35 -7.35 0.17
C THR A 156 -6.75 -7.72 -0.32
N ILE A 157 -6.87 -8.74 -1.17
CA ILE A 157 -8.16 -9.18 -1.73
C ILE A 157 -9.17 -9.57 -0.64
N PRO A 158 -8.85 -10.48 0.31
CA PRO A 158 -9.79 -10.84 1.37
C PRO A 158 -10.17 -9.65 2.25
N VAL A 159 -9.21 -8.82 2.64
CA VAL A 159 -9.47 -7.63 3.48
C VAL A 159 -10.46 -6.69 2.79
N PHE A 160 -10.28 -6.43 1.49
CA PHE A 160 -11.22 -5.63 0.71
C PHE A 160 -12.63 -6.25 0.69
N MET A 161 -12.71 -7.57 0.43
CA MET A 161 -13.99 -8.29 0.35
C MET A 161 -14.69 -8.39 1.71
N TRP A 162 -13.95 -8.54 2.81
CA TRP A 162 -14.51 -8.49 4.16
C TRP A 162 -15.01 -7.09 4.52
N ALA A 163 -14.21 -6.04 4.24
CA ALA A 163 -14.61 -4.64 4.46
C ALA A 163 -15.89 -4.29 3.69
N LYS A 164 -16.02 -4.74 2.44
CA LYS A 164 -17.20 -4.54 1.60
C LYS A 164 -18.49 -5.12 2.22
N ARG A 165 -18.37 -6.15 3.06
CA ARG A 165 -19.50 -6.80 3.73
C ARG A 165 -19.91 -6.12 5.04
N VAL A 166 -19.10 -5.22 5.56
CA VAL A 166 -19.38 -4.51 6.82
C VAL A 166 -20.48 -3.49 6.58
N ASN A 167 -21.62 -3.66 7.25
CA ASN A 167 -22.72 -2.71 7.21
C ASN A 167 -22.72 -1.86 8.48
N ILE A 168 -22.30 -0.61 8.37
CA ILE A 168 -22.23 0.32 9.49
C ILE A 168 -23.53 1.11 9.56
N ARG A 169 -24.32 0.89 10.61
CA ARG A 169 -25.61 1.56 10.84
C ARG A 169 -25.52 2.73 11.81
N SER A 170 -24.46 2.79 12.61
CA SER A 170 -24.29 3.85 13.63
C SER A 170 -23.87 5.16 12.96
N GLU A 171 -24.67 6.19 13.09
CA GLU A 171 -24.34 7.54 12.60
C GLU A 171 -23.05 8.09 13.21
N ARG A 172 -22.77 7.78 14.48
CA ARG A 172 -21.54 8.20 15.16
C ARG A 172 -20.33 7.57 14.48
N MET A 173 -20.42 6.27 14.17
CA MET A 173 -19.34 5.55 13.50
C MET A 173 -19.14 6.04 12.06
N ILE A 174 -20.22 6.31 11.33
CA ILE A 174 -20.16 6.89 9.98
C ILE A 174 -19.47 8.25 10.03
N LYS A 175 -19.83 9.13 10.97
CA LYS A 175 -19.19 10.44 11.15
C LYS A 175 -17.71 10.31 11.50
N ALA A 176 -17.34 9.38 12.38
CA ALA A 176 -15.95 9.12 12.75
C ALA A 176 -15.13 8.63 11.56
N LEU A 177 -15.64 7.66 10.79
CA LEU A 177 -14.97 7.14 9.61
C LEU A 177 -14.86 8.19 8.50
N SER A 178 -15.91 8.99 8.28
CA SER A 178 -15.85 10.10 7.33
C SER A 178 -14.81 11.15 7.72
N ASN A 179 -14.66 11.44 9.01
CA ASN A 179 -13.62 12.32 9.50
C ASN A 179 -12.21 11.71 9.31
N LEU A 180 -12.04 10.41 9.60
CA LEU A 180 -10.79 9.70 9.34
C LEU A 180 -10.41 9.73 7.85
N THR A 181 -11.38 9.50 6.97
CA THR A 181 -11.18 9.56 5.52
C THR A 181 -10.78 10.97 5.07
N LEU A 182 -11.46 11.99 5.59
CA LEU A 182 -11.14 13.39 5.29
C LEU A 182 -9.73 13.77 5.72
N CYS A 183 -9.29 13.28 6.90
CA CYS A 183 -7.96 13.57 7.44
C CYS A 183 -6.86 12.67 6.86
N GLY A 184 -7.21 11.60 6.14
CA GLY A 184 -6.31 10.51 5.77
C GLY A 184 -5.04 10.96 5.03
N PHE A 185 -5.18 11.86 4.05
CA PHE A 185 -4.04 12.38 3.31
C PHE A 185 -3.13 13.24 4.20
N GLY A 186 -3.70 14.13 5.01
CA GLY A 186 -2.92 14.93 5.96
C GLY A 186 -2.21 14.06 7.01
N VAL A 187 -2.87 13.01 7.51
CA VAL A 187 -2.25 12.02 8.40
C VAL A 187 -1.05 11.35 7.72
N TYR A 188 -1.21 10.93 6.46
CA TYR A 188 -0.13 10.36 5.67
C TYR A 188 1.07 11.32 5.57
N MET A 189 0.85 12.60 5.34
CA MET A 189 1.93 13.57 5.21
C MET A 189 2.74 13.77 6.50
N ILE A 190 2.10 13.73 7.67
CA ILE A 190 2.75 14.11 8.93
C ILE A 190 3.07 12.96 9.88
N HIS A 191 2.54 11.73 9.65
CA HIS A 191 2.72 10.61 10.59
C HIS A 191 4.20 10.25 10.83
N TYR A 192 5.04 10.43 9.82
CA TYR A 192 6.46 10.10 9.89
C TYR A 192 7.20 10.89 10.98
N PHE A 193 6.83 12.17 11.18
CA PHE A 193 7.41 12.98 12.24
C PHE A 193 7.15 12.44 13.65
N PHE A 194 6.09 11.64 13.81
CA PHE A 194 5.72 11.05 15.09
C PHE A 194 6.13 9.59 15.25
N THR A 195 6.50 8.91 14.18
CA THR A 195 6.87 7.50 14.23
C THR A 195 8.16 7.27 15.03
N GLY A 196 9.24 7.95 14.69
CA GLY A 196 10.52 7.86 15.40
C GLY A 196 10.41 8.24 16.89
N PRO A 197 9.91 9.44 17.22
CA PRO A 197 9.68 9.85 18.61
C PRO A 197 8.80 8.87 19.41
N SER A 198 7.77 8.30 18.79
CA SER A 198 6.91 7.30 19.44
C SER A 198 7.68 6.03 19.81
N VAL A 199 8.54 5.52 18.93
CA VAL A 199 9.38 4.34 19.21
C VAL A 199 10.37 4.65 20.34
N VAL A 200 11.02 5.82 20.30
CA VAL A 200 11.96 6.24 21.36
C VAL A 200 11.25 6.31 22.72
N LEU A 201 10.06 6.90 22.75
CA LEU A 201 9.24 7.00 23.98
C LEU A 201 8.88 5.61 24.52
N MET A 202 8.46 4.68 23.65
CA MET A 202 8.12 3.30 24.06
C MET A 202 9.32 2.56 24.63
N ARG A 203 10.50 2.74 24.03
CA ARG A 203 11.77 2.18 24.57
C ARG A 203 12.11 2.74 25.93
N ALA A 204 12.02 4.06 26.09
CA ALA A 204 12.28 4.74 27.36
C ALA A 204 11.29 4.31 28.45
N ALA A 205 10.04 4.03 28.10
CA ALA A 205 9.00 3.52 28.99
C ALA A 205 9.12 2.02 29.32
N GLY A 206 10.14 1.32 28.79
CA GLY A 206 10.35 -0.12 29.03
C GLY A 206 9.30 -1.02 28.40
N VAL A 207 8.58 -0.55 27.37
CA VAL A 207 7.57 -1.35 26.68
C VAL A 207 8.22 -2.54 25.99
N PRO A 208 7.72 -3.79 26.14
CA PRO A 208 8.25 -4.96 25.45
C PRO A 208 8.31 -4.77 23.94
N LEU A 209 9.36 -5.28 23.27
CA LEU A 209 9.61 -5.08 21.86
C LEU A 209 8.39 -5.44 20.98
N CYS A 210 7.70 -6.54 21.29
CA CYS A 210 6.51 -6.99 20.56
C CYS A 210 5.34 -5.99 20.60
N LEU A 211 5.29 -5.11 21.61
CA LEU A 211 4.27 -4.08 21.77
C LEU A 211 4.74 -2.70 21.29
N GLN A 212 6.06 -2.47 21.18
CA GLN A 212 6.59 -1.16 20.75
C GLN A 212 6.04 -0.75 19.39
N ILE A 213 6.07 -1.64 18.39
CA ILE A 213 5.61 -1.33 17.03
C ILE A 213 4.11 -1.02 17.00
N PRO A 214 3.19 -1.88 17.48
CA PRO A 214 1.77 -1.58 17.40
C PRO A 214 1.37 -0.36 18.25
N VAL A 215 1.97 -0.17 19.43
CA VAL A 215 1.66 1.00 20.27
C VAL A 215 2.20 2.28 19.65
N ALA A 216 3.44 2.29 19.13
CA ALA A 216 4.01 3.44 18.43
C ALA A 216 3.18 3.81 17.19
N ALA A 217 2.71 2.82 16.42
CA ALA A 217 1.85 3.06 15.27
C ALA A 217 0.52 3.72 15.68
N VAL A 218 -0.13 3.24 16.74
CA VAL A 218 -1.38 3.83 17.26
C VAL A 218 -1.14 5.26 17.77
N VAL A 219 -0.04 5.51 18.48
CA VAL A 219 0.32 6.85 18.98
C VAL A 219 0.61 7.80 17.82
N ALA A 220 1.47 7.40 16.87
CA ALA A 220 1.80 8.22 15.70
C ALA A 220 0.56 8.55 14.87
N PHE A 221 -0.30 7.56 14.61
CA PHE A 221 -1.56 7.76 13.90
C PHE A 221 -2.50 8.69 14.67
N GLY A 222 -2.71 8.43 15.95
CA GLY A 222 -3.64 9.20 16.80
C GLY A 222 -3.23 10.67 16.93
N VAL A 223 -1.94 10.95 17.15
CA VAL A 223 -1.41 12.32 17.21
C VAL A 223 -1.56 13.01 15.87
N SER A 224 -1.20 12.35 14.77
CA SER A 224 -1.33 12.88 13.42
C SER A 224 -2.78 13.20 13.08
N TRP A 225 -3.69 12.27 13.34
CA TRP A 225 -5.12 12.48 13.12
C TRP A 225 -5.66 13.65 13.94
N PHE A 226 -5.31 13.72 15.21
CA PHE A 226 -5.74 14.81 16.09
C PHE A 226 -5.28 16.18 15.55
N LEU A 227 -4.03 16.31 15.14
CA LEU A 227 -3.47 17.57 14.62
C LEU A 227 -4.14 17.96 13.30
N VAL A 228 -4.35 17.02 12.39
CA VAL A 228 -5.03 17.27 11.11
C VAL A 228 -6.49 17.64 11.34
N ALA A 229 -7.20 16.93 12.22
CA ALA A 229 -8.58 17.23 12.57
C ALA A 229 -8.71 18.62 13.22
N MET A 230 -7.75 19.02 14.09
CA MET A 230 -7.67 20.37 14.63
C MET A 230 -7.44 21.42 13.53
N ALA A 231 -6.54 21.15 12.58
CA ALA A 231 -6.30 22.06 11.45
C ALA A 231 -7.60 22.27 10.64
N TYR A 232 -8.35 21.21 10.36
CA TYR A 232 -9.66 21.32 9.70
C TYR A 232 -10.66 22.13 10.52
N ARG A 233 -10.64 21.99 11.84
CA ARG A 233 -11.54 22.76 12.73
C ARG A 233 -11.18 24.25 12.77
N CYS A 234 -9.87 24.58 12.80
CA CYS A 234 -9.40 25.94 12.89
C CYS A 234 -9.44 26.72 11.56
N PHE A 235 -9.04 26.06 10.45
CA PHE A 235 -8.87 26.70 9.15
C PHE A 235 -9.97 26.31 8.13
N GLY A 236 -10.84 25.38 8.49
CA GLY A 236 -11.99 24.95 7.68
C GLY A 236 -11.59 24.47 6.27
N LYS A 237 -12.30 24.95 5.25
CA LYS A 237 -12.07 24.53 3.85
C LYS A 237 -10.67 24.88 3.32
N LYS A 238 -9.95 25.83 3.91
CA LYS A 238 -8.60 26.20 3.49
C LYS A 238 -7.60 25.05 3.74
N THR A 239 -7.84 24.22 4.74
CA THR A 239 -7.00 23.05 5.05
C THR A 239 -6.95 22.06 3.88
N LYS A 240 -8.02 21.96 3.07
CA LYS A 240 -8.05 21.07 1.88
C LYS A 240 -6.97 21.39 0.84
N TRP A 241 -6.53 22.65 0.75
CA TRP A 241 -5.48 23.02 -0.20
C TRP A 241 -4.10 22.48 0.17
N VAL A 242 -3.90 22.16 1.45
CA VAL A 242 -2.62 21.70 1.98
C VAL A 242 -2.65 20.22 2.35
N MET A 243 -3.79 19.73 2.85
CA MET A 243 -3.89 18.40 3.45
C MET A 243 -4.90 17.47 2.72
N GLY A 244 -5.45 17.88 1.57
CA GLY A 244 -6.33 17.08 0.73
C GLY A 244 -7.81 17.14 1.07
#